data_6cd3bcc263509159389c1fb87f34c71f
#
_entry.id   6cd3bcc263509159389c1fb87f34c71f
#
_cell.length_a   1.000
_cell.length_b   1.000
_cell.length_c   1.000
_cell.angle_alpha   90.00
_cell.angle_beta   90.00
_cell.angle_gamma   90.00
#
_symmetry.space_group_name_H-M   'P 1'
#
loop_
_entity.id
_entity.type
_entity.pdbx_description
1 polymer ?
#
loop_
_entity_poly.entity_id
_entity_poly.type
_entity_poly.pdbx_seq_one_letter_code
_entity_poly.pdbx_strand_id
1 'polypeptide(L)'
;FNILKDGQIIGSEATDASGIITVTGITEGLYAFVEVSVPAPFARLTEPVVVHVDQADIDGGGTISVTAVDHVLPNLTILKRDGQTGEVVPGAVFEVKGIHHGYHTDVTTGPDGTATLTGLPVDSYEVTEISVPDPYVVAAEPTQTIWLGPGDDQQLIFDNLKQPQLTIAKVDAADSTTPIPGTVFRIEGVDSDYLNTVTTGQDGTVTLRVAPGTFRVTELSVPAPYYLPDKDADRE
;
A
#
# COMPACT_ATOMS: atom_id res chain seq x y z
N PHE A 1 24.18 -17.28 -20.20
CA PHE A 1 23.37 -17.57 -21.40
C PHE A 1 23.57 -19.01 -21.86
N ASN A 2 22.50 -19.69 -22.26
CA ASN A 2 22.59 -20.87 -23.11
C ASN A 2 22.69 -20.42 -24.56
N ILE A 3 23.62 -21.03 -25.31
CA ILE A 3 23.85 -20.76 -26.72
C ILE A 3 23.22 -21.92 -27.51
N LEU A 4 22.30 -21.62 -28.38
CA LEU A 4 21.64 -22.60 -29.24
C LEU A 4 22.04 -22.35 -30.69
N LYS A 5 22.14 -23.43 -31.46
CA LYS A 5 22.20 -23.42 -32.92
C LYS A 5 21.10 -24.31 -33.49
N ASP A 6 20.28 -23.77 -34.36
CA ASP A 6 19.17 -24.49 -35.01
C ASP A 6 18.27 -25.21 -33.98
N GLY A 7 18.03 -24.54 -32.80
CA GLY A 7 17.22 -25.02 -31.69
C GLY A 7 17.92 -26.01 -30.73
N GLN A 8 19.19 -26.39 -30.99
CA GLN A 8 19.96 -27.29 -30.12
C GLN A 8 20.95 -26.51 -29.27
N ILE A 9 21.02 -26.78 -27.95
CA ILE A 9 22.01 -26.18 -27.06
C ILE A 9 23.42 -26.69 -27.48
N ILE A 10 24.31 -25.78 -27.84
CA ILE A 10 25.69 -26.05 -28.21
C ILE A 10 26.69 -25.61 -27.14
N GLY A 11 26.27 -24.80 -26.18
CA GLY A 11 27.10 -24.32 -25.10
C GLY A 11 26.34 -23.49 -24.09
N SER A 12 27.05 -23.14 -23.01
CA SER A 12 26.58 -22.21 -22.00
C SER A 12 27.74 -21.33 -21.55
N GLU A 13 27.57 -20.01 -21.62
CA GLU A 13 28.62 -19.04 -21.33
C GLU A 13 28.09 -17.91 -20.43
N ALA A 14 28.99 -17.35 -19.63
CA ALA A 14 28.76 -16.13 -18.89
C ALA A 14 29.41 -14.94 -19.60
N THR A 15 28.82 -13.76 -19.45
CA THR A 15 29.46 -12.52 -19.88
C THR A 15 30.74 -12.26 -19.09
N ASP A 16 31.76 -11.76 -19.77
CA ASP A 16 32.99 -11.29 -19.14
C ASP A 16 32.79 -9.96 -18.39
N ALA A 17 33.87 -9.38 -17.84
CA ALA A 17 33.81 -8.11 -17.12
C ALA A 17 33.39 -6.91 -17.99
N SER A 18 33.40 -7.06 -19.31
CA SER A 18 32.94 -6.06 -20.28
C SER A 18 31.51 -6.31 -20.75
N GLY A 19 30.82 -7.33 -20.20
CA GLY A 19 29.49 -7.74 -20.60
C GLY A 19 29.45 -8.51 -21.93
N ILE A 20 30.56 -9.11 -22.39
CA ILE A 20 30.66 -9.73 -23.69
C ILE A 20 30.76 -11.27 -23.58
N ILE A 21 30.03 -11.95 -24.44
CA ILE A 21 30.23 -13.38 -24.74
C ILE A 21 30.82 -13.49 -26.17
N THR A 22 31.88 -14.23 -26.34
CA THR A 22 32.48 -14.50 -27.65
C THR A 22 32.33 -15.97 -28.00
N VAL A 23 31.61 -16.28 -29.06
CA VAL A 23 31.48 -17.63 -29.62
C VAL A 23 32.36 -17.75 -30.85
N THR A 24 33.24 -18.72 -30.85
CA THR A 24 34.20 -18.96 -31.97
C THR A 24 33.82 -20.22 -32.72
N GLY A 25 34.33 -20.36 -33.97
CA GLY A 25 34.06 -21.55 -34.79
C GLY A 25 32.62 -21.64 -35.25
N ILE A 26 31.97 -20.51 -35.40
CA ILE A 26 30.59 -20.46 -35.92
C ILE A 26 30.51 -20.96 -37.36
N THR A 27 29.41 -21.59 -37.69
CA THR A 27 29.07 -22.08 -39.04
C THR A 27 27.68 -21.58 -39.39
N GLU A 28 27.27 -21.65 -40.65
CA GLU A 28 25.94 -21.28 -41.12
C GLU A 28 24.84 -21.88 -40.21
N GLY A 29 23.82 -21.09 -39.86
CA GLY A 29 22.67 -21.50 -39.06
C GLY A 29 22.03 -20.38 -38.25
N LEU A 30 20.97 -20.74 -37.53
CA LEU A 30 20.25 -19.82 -36.66
C LEU A 30 20.79 -19.98 -35.22
N TYR A 31 21.40 -18.92 -34.72
CA TYR A 31 21.88 -18.88 -33.32
C TYR A 31 20.89 -18.14 -32.44
N ALA A 32 20.67 -18.65 -31.22
CA ALA A 32 19.84 -18.01 -30.19
C ALA A 32 20.61 -17.99 -28.86
N PHE A 33 20.62 -16.82 -28.22
CA PHE A 33 21.22 -16.63 -26.90
C PHE A 33 20.06 -16.49 -25.89
N VAL A 34 19.88 -17.52 -25.08
CA VAL A 34 18.84 -17.58 -24.04
C VAL A 34 19.47 -17.23 -22.72
N GLU A 35 19.05 -16.12 -22.13
CA GLU A 35 19.52 -15.73 -20.82
C GLU A 35 19.01 -16.70 -19.75
N VAL A 36 19.90 -17.24 -18.92
CA VAL A 36 19.56 -18.19 -17.86
C VAL A 36 19.45 -17.46 -16.51
N SER A 37 20.36 -16.53 -16.28
CA SER A 37 20.40 -15.72 -15.05
C SER A 37 21.00 -14.36 -15.32
N VAL A 38 20.58 -13.37 -14.55
CA VAL A 38 21.09 -12.00 -14.55
C VAL A 38 21.29 -11.56 -13.10
N PRO A 39 22.34 -10.77 -12.78
CA PRO A 39 22.51 -10.25 -11.42
C PRO A 39 21.43 -9.21 -11.08
N ALA A 40 21.03 -9.16 -9.81
CA ALA A 40 20.20 -8.05 -9.33
C ALA A 40 20.92 -6.71 -9.58
N PRO A 41 20.20 -5.63 -9.88
CA PRO A 41 18.75 -5.45 -9.87
C PRO A 41 18.05 -5.66 -11.23
N PHE A 42 18.68 -6.37 -12.17
CA PHE A 42 18.15 -6.52 -13.53
C PHE A 42 17.09 -7.63 -13.64
N ALA A 43 16.18 -7.46 -14.59
CA ALA A 43 15.22 -8.46 -14.99
C ALA A 43 15.80 -9.32 -16.12
N ARG A 44 15.69 -10.65 -16.00
CA ARG A 44 16.10 -11.59 -17.03
C ARG A 44 15.28 -11.37 -18.31
N LEU A 45 15.94 -11.46 -19.47
CA LEU A 45 15.27 -11.44 -20.76
C LEU A 45 14.26 -12.59 -20.87
N THR A 46 13.05 -12.28 -21.32
CA THR A 46 11.99 -13.28 -21.59
C THR A 46 12.13 -13.92 -22.95
N GLU A 47 12.71 -13.20 -23.90
CA GLU A 47 12.92 -13.64 -25.29
C GLU A 47 14.41 -13.82 -25.57
N PRO A 48 14.78 -14.85 -26.35
CA PRO A 48 16.17 -15.03 -26.78
C PRO A 48 16.62 -13.93 -27.74
N VAL A 49 17.90 -13.58 -27.68
CA VAL A 49 18.52 -12.76 -28.73
C VAL A 49 18.93 -13.69 -29.87
N VAL A 50 18.44 -13.41 -31.06
CA VAL A 50 18.56 -14.31 -32.21
C VAL A 50 19.40 -13.65 -33.32
N VAL A 51 20.27 -14.44 -33.93
CA VAL A 51 21.06 -14.02 -35.10
C VAL A 51 21.12 -15.16 -36.13
N HIS A 52 20.90 -14.84 -37.38
CA HIS A 52 21.13 -15.75 -38.51
C HIS A 52 22.53 -15.53 -39.06
N VAL A 53 23.28 -16.57 -39.18
CA VAL A 53 24.64 -16.58 -39.78
C VAL A 53 24.54 -17.27 -41.12
N ASP A 54 24.91 -16.59 -42.17
CA ASP A 54 24.92 -17.15 -43.54
C ASP A 54 26.34 -17.36 -44.07
N GLN A 55 26.47 -17.93 -45.27
CA GLN A 55 27.76 -18.20 -45.86
C GLN A 55 28.56 -16.93 -46.20
N ALA A 56 27.88 -15.82 -46.50
CA ALA A 56 28.53 -14.55 -46.79
C ALA A 56 29.18 -13.95 -45.52
N ASP A 57 28.54 -14.13 -44.39
CA ASP A 57 29.11 -13.75 -43.07
C ASP A 57 30.41 -14.51 -42.79
N ILE A 58 30.45 -15.82 -43.10
CA ILE A 58 31.62 -16.69 -42.89
C ILE A 58 32.73 -16.31 -43.87
N ASP A 59 32.42 -16.15 -45.14
CA ASP A 59 33.38 -15.78 -46.18
C ASP A 59 33.97 -14.39 -45.94
N GLY A 60 33.20 -13.48 -45.36
CA GLY A 60 33.62 -12.15 -44.95
C GLY A 60 34.64 -12.13 -43.80
N GLY A 61 34.73 -13.20 -43.03
CA GLY A 61 35.72 -13.38 -41.95
C GLY A 61 35.63 -12.38 -40.81
N GLY A 62 34.47 -11.69 -40.72
CA GLY A 62 34.23 -10.65 -39.72
C GLY A 62 33.62 -11.16 -38.42
N THR A 63 33.35 -10.25 -37.51
CA THR A 63 32.62 -10.50 -36.26
C THR A 63 31.16 -10.06 -36.45
N ILE A 64 30.23 -10.95 -36.15
CA ILE A 64 28.81 -10.63 -36.06
C ILE A 64 28.54 -10.27 -34.62
N SER A 65 27.94 -9.10 -34.38
CA SER A 65 27.63 -8.62 -33.04
C SER A 65 26.11 -8.46 -32.86
N VAL A 66 25.59 -8.97 -31.74
CA VAL A 66 24.24 -8.78 -31.30
C VAL A 66 24.26 -8.22 -29.88
N THR A 67 23.22 -7.47 -29.51
CA THR A 67 23.16 -6.84 -28.19
C THR A 67 21.95 -7.38 -27.44
N ALA A 68 22.17 -7.87 -26.22
CA ALA A 68 21.17 -8.14 -25.22
C ALA A 68 21.05 -6.91 -24.31
N VAL A 69 19.85 -6.49 -23.98
CA VAL A 69 19.63 -5.31 -23.09
C VAL A 69 18.74 -5.72 -21.94
N ASP A 70 19.29 -5.70 -20.74
CA ASP A 70 18.53 -5.93 -19.52
C ASP A 70 17.98 -4.62 -18.95
N HIS A 71 16.82 -4.72 -18.37
CA HIS A 71 16.20 -3.62 -17.68
C HIS A 71 16.25 -3.82 -16.17
N VAL A 72 16.44 -2.73 -15.43
CA VAL A 72 16.32 -2.74 -13.97
C VAL A 72 14.89 -3.05 -13.59
N LEU A 73 14.71 -3.90 -12.59
CA LEU A 73 13.39 -4.16 -12.00
C LEU A 73 12.85 -2.90 -11.32
N PRO A 74 11.54 -2.65 -11.37
CA PRO A 74 10.93 -1.47 -10.77
C PRO A 74 10.89 -1.52 -9.24
N ASN A 75 10.72 -0.33 -8.66
CA ASN A 75 10.48 -0.14 -7.24
C ASN A 75 9.15 0.58 -7.02
N LEU A 76 8.54 0.33 -5.87
CA LEU A 76 7.33 1.01 -5.41
C LEU A 76 7.52 1.50 -3.99
N THR A 77 7.28 2.79 -3.76
CA THR A 77 7.18 3.37 -2.43
C THR A 77 5.74 3.71 -2.11
N ILE A 78 5.23 3.24 -1.00
CA ILE A 78 3.93 3.62 -0.44
C ILE A 78 4.20 4.67 0.63
N LEU A 79 3.60 5.85 0.51
CA LEU A 79 3.66 6.92 1.51
C LEU A 79 2.29 7.09 2.17
N LYS A 80 2.26 6.97 3.49
CA LYS A 80 1.07 7.17 4.30
C LYS A 80 1.09 8.50 5.02
N ARG A 81 0.01 9.30 4.89
CA ARG A 81 -0.08 10.63 5.48
C ARG A 81 -1.44 10.87 6.16
N ASP A 82 -1.41 11.83 7.09
CA ASP A 82 -2.60 12.52 7.57
C ASP A 82 -3.13 13.45 6.45
N GLY A 83 -4.34 13.22 5.99
CA GLY A 83 -4.94 13.97 4.89
C GLY A 83 -5.27 15.43 5.23
N GLN A 84 -5.21 15.85 6.50
CA GLN A 84 -5.44 17.23 6.93
C GLN A 84 -4.13 18.01 7.11
N THR A 85 -3.11 17.36 7.70
CA THR A 85 -1.86 18.02 8.08
C THR A 85 -0.72 17.72 7.12
N GLY A 86 -0.80 16.62 6.36
CA GLY A 86 0.29 16.11 5.53
C GLY A 86 1.38 15.39 6.32
N GLU A 87 1.26 15.28 7.65
CA GLU A 87 2.20 14.54 8.47
C GLU A 87 2.22 13.05 8.11
N VAL A 88 3.37 12.43 8.21
CA VAL A 88 3.52 10.99 7.92
C VAL A 88 2.87 10.13 9.00
N VAL A 89 2.33 8.98 8.59
CA VAL A 89 1.65 8.04 9.50
C VAL A 89 2.37 6.70 9.46
N PRO A 90 3.17 6.37 10.48
CA PRO A 90 3.80 5.06 10.61
C PRO A 90 2.81 3.98 11.07
N GLY A 91 3.09 2.72 10.74
CA GLY A 91 2.33 1.57 11.24
C GLY A 91 1.05 1.23 10.45
N ALA A 92 0.80 1.87 9.31
CA ALA A 92 -0.25 1.46 8.40
C ALA A 92 0.15 0.19 7.65
N VAL A 93 -0.77 -0.75 7.47
CA VAL A 93 -0.56 -2.02 6.78
C VAL A 93 -1.24 -2.02 5.42
N PHE A 94 -0.49 -2.43 4.41
CA PHE A 94 -0.94 -2.53 3.03
C PHE A 94 -0.74 -3.93 2.48
N GLU A 95 -1.73 -4.44 1.77
CA GLU A 95 -1.61 -5.60 0.90
C GLU A 95 -1.21 -5.14 -0.49
N VAL A 96 -0.19 -5.77 -1.08
CA VAL A 96 0.32 -5.47 -2.44
C VAL A 96 0.21 -6.72 -3.30
N LYS A 97 -0.58 -6.65 -4.35
CA LYS A 97 -0.84 -7.75 -5.30
C LYS A 97 -0.43 -7.39 -6.71
N GLY A 98 0.39 -8.23 -7.34
CA GLY A 98 0.60 -8.20 -8.79
C GLY A 98 -0.55 -8.91 -9.50
N ILE A 99 -1.08 -8.26 -10.54
CA ILE A 99 -2.30 -8.72 -11.24
C ILE A 99 -2.03 -9.95 -12.12
N HIS A 100 -0.85 -10.01 -12.76
CA HIS A 100 -0.57 -11.04 -13.77
C HIS A 100 0.44 -12.10 -13.34
N HIS A 101 1.37 -11.77 -12.44
CA HIS A 101 2.49 -12.65 -12.08
C HIS A 101 2.37 -13.30 -10.68
N GLY A 102 1.22 -13.13 -10.02
CA GLY A 102 0.94 -13.79 -8.73
C GLY A 102 1.80 -13.25 -7.58
N TYR A 103 2.41 -12.06 -7.73
CA TYR A 103 3.11 -11.41 -6.62
C TYR A 103 2.10 -11.03 -5.52
N HIS A 104 2.44 -11.32 -4.28
CA HIS A 104 1.61 -10.96 -3.13
C HIS A 104 2.47 -10.78 -1.88
N THR A 105 2.28 -9.66 -1.20
CA THR A 105 2.92 -9.40 0.09
C THR A 105 2.13 -8.37 0.90
N ASP A 106 2.30 -8.40 2.21
CA ASP A 106 1.87 -7.35 3.11
C ASP A 106 3.08 -6.51 3.54
N VAL A 107 2.89 -5.20 3.64
CA VAL A 107 3.93 -4.27 4.09
C VAL A 107 3.37 -3.29 5.12
N THR A 108 4.24 -2.82 6.00
CA THR A 108 3.88 -1.86 7.05
C THR A 108 4.74 -0.61 6.90
N THR A 109 4.13 0.57 7.01
CA THR A 109 4.88 1.84 6.94
C THR A 109 5.79 2.02 8.14
N GLY A 110 7.03 2.40 7.87
CA GLY A 110 8.06 2.70 8.87
C GLY A 110 7.86 4.05 9.57
N PRO A 111 8.83 4.46 10.43
CA PRO A 111 8.75 5.72 11.18
C PRO A 111 8.64 6.97 10.30
N ASP A 112 9.09 6.92 9.07
CA ASP A 112 8.99 7.98 8.06
C ASP A 112 7.67 7.94 7.26
N GLY A 113 6.75 7.05 7.65
CA GLY A 113 5.47 6.85 6.97
C GLY A 113 5.58 6.13 5.63
N THR A 114 6.74 5.55 5.29
CA THR A 114 6.93 4.86 4.01
C THR A 114 7.05 3.35 4.16
N ALA A 115 6.66 2.63 3.10
CA ALA A 115 7.01 1.23 2.88
C ALA A 115 7.53 1.11 1.45
N THR A 116 8.78 0.64 1.29
CA THR A 116 9.44 0.54 -0.02
C THR A 116 9.61 -0.93 -0.41
N LEU A 117 9.16 -1.26 -1.60
CA LEU A 117 9.32 -2.56 -2.26
C LEU A 117 10.29 -2.38 -3.42
N THR A 118 11.34 -3.19 -3.47
CA THR A 118 12.37 -3.10 -4.50
C THR A 118 12.46 -4.38 -5.32
N GLY A 119 12.84 -4.23 -6.60
CA GLY A 119 13.03 -5.38 -7.47
C GLY A 119 11.75 -6.15 -7.77
N LEU A 120 10.64 -5.44 -7.92
CA LEU A 120 9.33 -6.01 -8.22
C LEU A 120 9.29 -6.55 -9.66
N PRO A 121 8.55 -7.63 -9.95
CA PRO A 121 8.20 -7.98 -11.33
C PRO A 121 7.54 -6.81 -12.06
N VAL A 122 7.78 -6.69 -13.36
CA VAL A 122 7.05 -5.74 -14.22
C VAL A 122 5.60 -6.19 -14.30
N ASP A 123 4.68 -5.42 -13.73
CA ASP A 123 3.26 -5.78 -13.63
C ASP A 123 2.38 -4.55 -13.30
N SER A 124 1.07 -4.73 -13.37
CA SER A 124 0.10 -3.87 -12.68
C SER A 124 -0.08 -4.35 -11.25
N TYR A 125 -0.07 -3.43 -10.31
CA TYR A 125 -0.22 -3.72 -8.88
C TYR A 125 -1.47 -3.09 -8.31
N GLU A 126 -2.21 -3.86 -7.53
CA GLU A 126 -3.22 -3.36 -6.61
C GLU A 126 -2.59 -3.21 -5.23
N VAL A 127 -2.70 -2.02 -4.65
CA VAL A 127 -2.25 -1.69 -3.30
C VAL A 127 -3.45 -1.31 -2.48
N THR A 128 -3.77 -2.13 -1.47
CA THR A 128 -4.95 -1.97 -0.62
C THR A 128 -4.54 -1.68 0.82
N GLU A 129 -5.02 -0.59 1.38
CA GLU A 129 -4.86 -0.31 2.81
C GLU A 129 -5.72 -1.28 3.63
N ILE A 130 -5.08 -2.10 4.46
CA ILE A 130 -5.74 -3.12 5.30
C ILE A 130 -6.06 -2.54 6.68
N SER A 131 -5.12 -1.78 7.24
CA SER A 131 -5.30 -1.15 8.54
C SER A 131 -4.43 0.09 8.69
N VAL A 132 -4.88 0.98 9.56
CA VAL A 132 -4.17 2.20 9.94
C VAL A 132 -4.25 2.38 11.46
N PRO A 133 -3.21 2.91 12.12
CA PRO A 133 -3.22 3.08 13.57
C PRO A 133 -4.24 4.13 14.02
N ASP A 134 -4.77 3.95 15.22
CA ASP A 134 -5.59 4.98 15.88
C ASP A 134 -4.80 6.31 15.94
N PRO A 135 -5.44 7.46 15.68
CA PRO A 135 -6.87 7.75 15.52
C PRO A 135 -7.42 7.74 14.08
N TYR A 136 -6.68 7.24 13.13
CA TYR A 136 -7.08 7.25 11.73
C TYR A 136 -8.11 6.17 11.40
N VAL A 137 -8.78 6.32 10.25
CA VAL A 137 -9.68 5.31 9.68
C VAL A 137 -9.28 5.00 8.25
N VAL A 138 -9.39 3.74 7.88
CA VAL A 138 -9.21 3.29 6.49
C VAL A 138 -10.24 4.03 5.62
N ALA A 139 -9.79 4.53 4.47
CA ALA A 139 -10.66 5.23 3.53
C ALA A 139 -11.74 4.30 2.96
N ALA A 140 -12.86 4.87 2.50
CA ALA A 140 -13.94 4.09 1.87
C ALA A 140 -13.47 3.39 0.58
N GLU A 141 -12.51 3.99 -0.12
CA GLU A 141 -11.85 3.41 -1.28
C GLU A 141 -10.37 3.18 -0.94
N PRO A 142 -10.06 2.03 -0.30
CA PRO A 142 -8.72 1.79 0.26
C PRO A 142 -7.71 1.30 -0.78
N THR A 143 -8.11 1.08 -2.03
CA THR A 143 -7.27 0.46 -3.07
C THR A 143 -6.86 1.48 -4.13
N GLN A 144 -5.59 1.47 -4.49
CA GLN A 144 -5.05 2.16 -5.65
C GLN A 144 -4.36 1.15 -6.57
N THR A 145 -4.39 1.40 -7.88
CA THR A 145 -3.74 0.56 -8.88
C THR A 145 -2.65 1.35 -9.59
N ILE A 146 -1.50 0.70 -9.84
CA ILE A 146 -0.37 1.29 -10.54
C ILE A 146 0.27 0.28 -11.49
N TRP A 147 0.67 0.74 -12.68
CA TRP A 147 1.55 -0.01 -13.56
C TRP A 147 3.00 0.31 -13.24
N LEU A 148 3.83 -0.73 -13.10
CA LEU A 148 5.27 -0.61 -12.94
C LEU A 148 5.97 -1.25 -14.13
N GLY A 149 6.56 -0.40 -14.97
CA GLY A 149 7.40 -0.78 -16.09
C GLY A 149 8.87 -0.99 -15.69
N PRO A 150 9.71 -1.46 -16.65
CA PRO A 150 11.13 -1.67 -16.39
C PRO A 150 11.82 -0.38 -15.94
N GLY A 151 12.52 -0.43 -14.81
CA GLY A 151 13.27 0.69 -14.24
C GLY A 151 12.43 1.78 -13.59
N ASP A 152 11.13 1.60 -13.45
CA ASP A 152 10.29 2.56 -12.74
C ASP A 152 10.65 2.65 -11.26
N ASP A 153 10.58 3.87 -10.72
CA ASP A 153 10.67 4.17 -9.29
C ASP A 153 9.48 5.08 -8.94
N GLN A 154 8.38 4.44 -8.58
CA GLN A 154 7.08 5.11 -8.43
C GLN A 154 6.66 5.21 -6.96
N GLN A 155 5.81 6.20 -6.67
CA GLN A 155 5.23 6.39 -5.34
C GLN A 155 3.71 6.44 -5.40
N LEU A 156 3.06 5.72 -4.50
CA LEU A 156 1.64 5.87 -4.18
C LEU A 156 1.47 6.57 -2.84
N ILE A 157 0.52 7.51 -2.78
CA ILE A 157 0.21 8.27 -1.57
C ILE A 157 -1.18 7.87 -1.09
N PHE A 158 -1.27 7.49 0.19
CA PHE A 158 -2.52 7.19 0.87
C PHE A 158 -2.75 8.19 2.00
N ASP A 159 -3.81 8.97 1.89
CA ASP A 159 -4.20 9.98 2.86
C ASP A 159 -5.41 9.48 3.68
N ASN A 160 -5.31 9.47 5.02
CA ASN A 160 -6.44 9.16 5.88
C ASN A 160 -6.76 10.33 6.81
N LEU A 161 -8.01 10.37 7.22
CA LEU A 161 -8.51 11.35 8.19
C LEU A 161 -8.57 10.73 9.58
N LYS A 162 -8.34 11.56 10.60
CA LYS A 162 -8.59 11.17 11.99
C LYS A 162 -10.08 11.11 12.25
N GLN A 163 -10.51 10.13 13.03
CA GLN A 163 -11.88 10.13 13.53
C GLN A 163 -12.13 11.35 14.41
N PRO A 164 -13.24 12.09 14.19
CA PRO A 164 -13.64 13.15 15.09
C PRO A 164 -13.91 12.62 16.50
N GLN A 165 -13.74 13.49 17.49
CA GLN A 165 -14.05 13.21 18.88
C GLN A 165 -15.34 13.91 19.26
N LEU A 166 -16.26 13.17 19.90
CA LEU A 166 -17.43 13.70 20.57
C LEU A 166 -17.16 13.71 22.08
N THR A 167 -17.15 14.89 22.69
CA THR A 167 -17.05 15.04 24.15
C THR A 167 -18.41 15.49 24.69
N ILE A 168 -18.93 14.75 25.65
CA ILE A 168 -20.14 15.09 26.40
C ILE A 168 -19.67 15.52 27.79
N ALA A 169 -20.07 16.72 28.20
CA ALA A 169 -19.87 17.23 29.54
C ALA A 169 -21.21 17.34 30.28
N LYS A 170 -21.30 16.81 31.47
CA LYS A 170 -22.43 16.95 32.38
C LYS A 170 -22.05 17.81 33.59
N VAL A 171 -22.75 18.91 33.74
CA VAL A 171 -22.51 19.89 34.81
C VAL A 171 -23.78 20.23 35.53
N ASP A 172 -23.65 20.79 36.75
CA ASP A 172 -24.76 21.31 37.53
C ASP A 172 -25.38 22.54 36.82
N ALA A 173 -26.70 22.58 36.71
CA ALA A 173 -27.43 23.68 36.10
C ALA A 173 -27.33 24.97 36.88
N ALA A 174 -27.06 24.92 38.19
CA ALA A 174 -27.01 26.10 39.05
C ALA A 174 -25.76 26.96 38.80
N ASP A 175 -24.61 26.34 38.45
CA ASP A 175 -23.36 27.07 38.26
C ASP A 175 -22.70 26.79 36.88
N SER A 176 -23.18 25.79 36.16
CA SER A 176 -22.66 25.36 34.86
C SER A 176 -21.15 24.96 34.85
N THR A 177 -20.57 24.75 36.02
CA THR A 177 -19.13 24.43 36.19
C THR A 177 -18.88 23.20 37.04
N THR A 178 -19.73 22.91 38.02
CA THR A 178 -19.61 21.73 38.87
C THR A 178 -19.85 20.46 38.05
N PRO A 179 -18.85 19.57 37.94
CA PRO A 179 -18.99 18.34 37.14
C PRO A 179 -19.92 17.34 37.84
N ILE A 180 -20.70 16.62 37.06
CA ILE A 180 -21.55 15.52 37.54
C ILE A 180 -21.00 14.20 37.00
N PRO A 181 -20.19 13.44 37.77
CA PRO A 181 -19.69 12.14 37.38
C PRO A 181 -20.80 11.08 37.47
N GLY A 182 -20.66 9.98 36.72
CA GLY A 182 -21.56 8.84 36.79
C GLY A 182 -22.88 9.01 36.04
N THR A 183 -23.05 10.08 35.26
CA THR A 183 -24.20 10.25 34.37
C THR A 183 -24.07 9.34 33.18
N VAL A 184 -25.16 8.62 32.83
CA VAL A 184 -25.20 7.68 31.72
C VAL A 184 -25.91 8.29 30.52
N PHE A 185 -25.27 8.25 29.38
CA PHE A 185 -25.79 8.70 28.11
C PHE A 185 -25.88 7.57 27.09
N ARG A 186 -26.94 7.56 26.29
CA ARG A 186 -27.05 6.80 25.06
C ARG A 186 -26.75 7.70 23.87
N ILE A 187 -25.92 7.23 22.96
CA ILE A 187 -25.53 7.92 21.73
C ILE A 187 -26.00 7.07 20.56
N GLU A 188 -26.84 7.62 19.71
CA GLU A 188 -27.43 6.97 18.55
C GLU A 188 -27.05 7.74 17.30
N GLY A 189 -26.53 7.06 16.26
CA GLY A 189 -26.40 7.65 14.94
C GLY A 189 -27.78 7.91 14.32
N VAL A 190 -28.00 9.10 13.76
CA VAL A 190 -29.30 9.44 13.12
C VAL A 190 -29.45 8.74 11.79
N ASP A 191 -28.33 8.64 11.03
CA ASP A 191 -28.30 8.08 9.68
C ASP A 191 -27.37 6.84 9.60
N SER A 192 -27.13 6.18 10.74
CA SER A 192 -26.28 4.99 10.84
C SER A 192 -26.75 4.07 11.97
N ASP A 193 -26.32 2.82 11.95
CA ASP A 193 -26.61 1.83 13.01
C ASP A 193 -25.74 2.01 14.27
N TYR A 194 -25.05 3.16 14.41
CA TYR A 194 -24.22 3.41 15.58
C TYR A 194 -25.06 3.54 16.84
N LEU A 195 -24.75 2.74 17.84
CA LEU A 195 -25.38 2.75 19.16
C LEU A 195 -24.33 2.49 20.22
N ASN A 196 -24.21 3.42 21.17
CA ASN A 196 -23.30 3.25 22.31
C ASN A 196 -23.92 3.82 23.58
N THR A 197 -23.49 3.29 24.74
CA THR A 197 -23.86 3.79 26.06
C THR A 197 -22.59 4.11 26.82
N VAL A 198 -22.49 5.35 27.33
CA VAL A 198 -21.29 5.88 27.99
C VAL A 198 -21.64 6.50 29.33
N THR A 199 -20.64 6.58 30.22
CA THR A 199 -20.79 7.15 31.55
C THR A 199 -19.74 8.23 31.77
N THR A 200 -20.12 9.39 32.32
CA THR A 200 -19.19 10.49 32.63
C THR A 200 -18.20 10.10 33.73
N GLY A 201 -16.92 10.47 33.53
CA GLY A 201 -15.84 10.30 34.49
C GLY A 201 -15.94 11.28 35.66
N GLN A 202 -14.91 11.28 36.52
CA GLN A 202 -14.83 12.13 37.73
C GLN A 202 -14.86 13.63 37.41
N ASP A 203 -14.43 14.01 36.20
CA ASP A 203 -14.46 15.38 35.69
C ASP A 203 -15.82 15.75 35.03
N GLY A 204 -16.84 14.89 35.17
CA GLY A 204 -18.13 15.05 34.53
C GLY A 204 -18.14 14.90 33.02
N THR A 205 -17.03 14.44 32.39
CA THR A 205 -16.92 14.30 30.95
C THR A 205 -16.80 12.84 30.51
N VAL A 206 -17.16 12.60 29.26
CA VAL A 206 -16.83 11.40 28.52
C VAL A 206 -16.51 11.76 27.08
N THR A 207 -15.39 11.26 26.56
CA THR A 207 -14.94 11.49 25.17
C THR A 207 -14.89 10.15 24.44
N LEU A 208 -15.42 10.13 23.23
CA LEU A 208 -15.40 8.97 22.35
C LEU A 208 -15.09 9.40 20.91
N ARG A 209 -14.50 8.47 20.14
CA ARG A 209 -14.31 8.66 18.70
C ARG A 209 -15.56 8.17 17.97
N VAL A 210 -15.99 8.91 16.97
CA VAL A 210 -17.17 8.61 16.19
C VAL A 210 -16.87 8.82 14.70
N ALA A 211 -17.53 8.07 13.82
CA ALA A 211 -17.52 8.41 12.41
C ALA A 211 -18.17 9.77 12.16
N PRO A 212 -17.82 10.51 11.09
CA PRO A 212 -18.56 11.71 10.71
C PRO A 212 -20.04 11.40 10.55
N GLY A 213 -20.91 12.24 11.14
CA GLY A 213 -22.36 12.01 11.10
C GLY A 213 -23.13 12.86 12.11
N THR A 214 -24.45 12.67 12.12
CA THR A 214 -25.36 13.28 13.09
C THR A 214 -25.68 12.28 14.20
N PHE A 215 -25.57 12.72 15.45
CA PHE A 215 -25.81 11.88 16.61
C PHE A 215 -26.89 12.47 17.50
N ARG A 216 -27.73 11.57 18.02
CA ARG A 216 -28.65 11.89 19.12
C ARG A 216 -28.02 11.43 20.43
N VAL A 217 -27.87 12.36 21.37
CA VAL A 217 -27.38 12.07 22.72
C VAL A 217 -28.56 12.16 23.69
N THR A 218 -28.83 11.06 24.38
CA THR A 218 -29.96 10.96 25.33
C THR A 218 -29.43 10.61 26.71
N GLU A 219 -29.72 11.42 27.71
CA GLU A 219 -29.41 11.11 29.11
C GLU A 219 -30.36 10.00 29.60
N LEU A 220 -29.78 8.90 30.09
CA LEU A 220 -30.54 7.75 30.59
C LEU A 220 -30.68 7.76 32.11
N SER A 221 -29.63 8.18 32.81
CA SER A 221 -29.62 8.29 34.27
C SER A 221 -28.62 9.32 34.76
N VAL A 222 -28.87 9.91 35.90
CA VAL A 222 -27.99 10.83 36.62
C VAL A 222 -27.95 10.42 38.08
N PRO A 223 -26.80 10.51 38.77
CA PRO A 223 -26.71 10.14 40.19
C PRO A 223 -27.36 11.17 41.10
N ALA A 224 -27.83 10.72 42.24
CA ALA A 224 -28.33 11.61 43.29
C ALA A 224 -27.27 12.64 43.71
N PRO A 225 -27.64 13.89 44.05
CA PRO A 225 -29.00 14.38 44.28
C PRO A 225 -29.74 14.87 43.00
N TYR A 226 -29.15 14.67 41.83
CA TYR A 226 -29.75 15.12 40.57
C TYR A 226 -30.85 14.18 40.11
N TYR A 227 -31.71 14.65 39.21
CA TYR A 227 -32.80 13.89 38.60
C TYR A 227 -32.96 14.24 37.13
N LEU A 228 -33.50 13.29 36.36
CA LEU A 228 -33.87 13.55 34.97
C LEU A 228 -35.12 14.44 34.95
N PRO A 229 -35.17 15.52 34.15
CA PRO A 229 -36.39 16.28 33.96
C PRO A 229 -37.48 15.39 33.38
N ASP A 230 -38.66 15.46 33.94
CA ASP A 230 -39.82 14.71 33.44
C ASP A 230 -40.18 15.20 32.04
N LYS A 231 -40.20 14.31 31.04
CA LYS A 231 -40.51 14.68 29.66
C LYS A 231 -41.89 15.25 29.44
N ASP A 232 -42.79 15.14 30.44
CA ASP A 232 -44.15 15.58 30.39
C ASP A 232 -44.44 16.84 31.25
N ALA A 233 -43.42 17.42 31.92
CA ALA A 233 -43.63 18.59 32.80
C ALA A 233 -43.87 19.91 32.06
N ASP A 234 -43.68 19.97 30.75
CA ASP A 234 -43.91 21.17 29.91
C ASP A 234 -45.26 21.14 29.18
N ARG A 235 -46.23 20.35 29.64
CA ARG A 235 -47.60 20.26 29.07
C ARG A 235 -48.70 20.66 30.05
N GLU A 236 -48.53 21.73 30.80
CA GLU A 236 -49.65 22.45 31.45
C GLU A 236 -49.68 23.92 31.03
#